data_ce005c249f91928fb89ca8a8f8e52566
#
_entry.id   ce005c249f91928fb89ca8a8f8e52566
#
_cell.length_a   1.000
_cell.length_b   1.000
_cell.length_c   1.000
_cell.angle_alpha   90.00
_cell.angle_beta   90.00
_cell.angle_gamma   90.00
#
_symmetry.space_group_name_H-M   'P 1'
#
loop_
_entity.id
_entity.type
_entity.pdbx_description
1 polymer ?
#
loop_
_entity_poly.entity_id
_entity_poly.type
_entity_poly.pdbx_seq_one_letter_code
_entity_poly.pdbx_strand_id
1 'polypeptide(L)'
;MKFAVLASLIASAAAFAPAKQATTSTTLKAFEDELGAQAPLGFFDPLGLVADGDQEKFDRLRYVEIKHGRISMLAVVGYLVQEAGIRLPGDIDYSGTAFADVPNGFGALSTISGAGIAQIVLFVGFLELAVMKDITGGEFVGDFRNDAFDLGWDTFDAETQMTKRAVELNQGR
;
A
#
# COMPACT_ATOMS: atom_id res chain seq x y z
N MET A 1 1.11 0.25 62.77
CA MET A 1 0.33 0.59 61.57
C MET A 1 1.11 1.39 60.51
N LYS A 2 2.09 2.23 60.82
CA LYS A 2 2.85 3.03 59.84
C LYS A 2 3.78 2.22 58.94
N PHE A 3 4.30 1.08 59.37
CA PHE A 3 5.18 0.22 58.57
C PHE A 3 4.42 -0.64 57.52
N ALA A 4 3.17 -0.99 57.78
CA ALA A 4 2.35 -1.77 56.84
C ALA A 4 1.92 -0.96 55.61
N VAL A 5 1.70 0.35 55.79
CA VAL A 5 1.35 1.27 54.69
C VAL A 5 2.55 1.51 53.78
N LEU A 6 3.77 1.58 54.34
CA LEU A 6 4.99 1.75 53.52
C LEU A 6 5.29 0.51 52.68
N ALA A 7 5.06 -0.69 53.21
CA ALA A 7 5.26 -1.94 52.49
C ALA A 7 4.28 -2.12 51.32
N SER A 8 3.03 -1.65 51.48
CA SER A 8 2.03 -1.71 50.38
C SER A 8 2.32 -0.72 49.26
N LEU A 9 2.92 0.43 49.55
CA LEU A 9 3.31 1.41 48.54
C LEU A 9 4.53 0.95 47.72
N ILE A 10 5.45 0.20 48.30
CA ILE A 10 6.60 -0.35 47.56
C ILE A 10 6.17 -1.52 46.64
N ALA A 11 5.20 -2.32 47.07
CA ALA A 11 4.66 -3.42 46.28
C ALA A 11 3.89 -2.92 45.02
N SER A 12 3.22 -1.76 45.14
CA SER A 12 2.50 -1.16 43.98
C SER A 12 3.43 -0.53 42.93
N ALA A 13 4.61 -0.06 43.34
CA ALA A 13 5.61 0.47 42.39
C ALA A 13 6.27 -0.61 41.53
N ALA A 14 6.38 -1.86 42.04
CA ALA A 14 6.92 -2.98 41.28
C ALA A 14 5.97 -3.50 40.18
N ALA A 15 4.68 -3.21 40.30
CA ALA A 15 3.69 -3.61 39.26
C ALA A 15 3.75 -2.80 37.97
N PHE A 16 4.44 -1.66 37.99
CA PHE A 16 4.65 -0.80 36.80
C PHE A 16 6.05 -0.93 36.17
N ALA A 17 6.86 -1.88 36.63
CA ALA A 17 8.08 -2.19 35.91
C ALA A 17 7.67 -2.74 34.52
N PRO A 18 8.12 -2.14 33.39
CA PRO A 18 7.85 -2.71 32.09
C PRO A 18 8.44 -4.12 32.10
N ALA A 19 7.57 -5.13 31.89
CA ALA A 19 8.02 -6.48 31.62
C ALA A 19 8.99 -6.36 30.45
N LYS A 20 10.27 -6.75 30.63
CA LYS A 20 11.19 -6.97 29.53
C LYS A 20 10.50 -8.01 28.63
N GLN A 21 9.83 -7.54 27.58
CA GLN A 21 9.48 -8.41 26.47
C GLN A 21 10.81 -9.03 26.04
N ALA A 22 10.95 -10.31 26.25
CA ALA A 22 11.96 -11.09 25.58
C ALA A 22 11.62 -10.98 24.08
N THR A 23 12.22 -10.01 23.42
CA THR A 23 12.19 -9.90 21.98
C THR A 23 12.86 -11.17 21.47
N THR A 24 12.06 -12.08 21.01
CA THR A 24 12.50 -13.24 20.25
C THR A 24 13.14 -12.69 18.97
N SER A 25 14.43 -12.43 19.06
CA SER A 25 15.26 -11.90 17.95
C SER A 25 15.30 -12.83 16.73
N THR A 26 14.66 -14.00 16.82
CA THR A 26 14.61 -15.01 15.76
C THR A 26 13.51 -14.73 14.73
N THR A 27 12.41 -14.09 15.13
CA THR A 27 11.29 -13.79 14.22
C THR A 27 11.52 -12.52 13.40
N LEU A 28 12.27 -11.57 13.91
CA LEU A 28 12.62 -10.35 13.15
C LEU A 28 13.54 -10.67 11.95
N LYS A 29 14.33 -11.73 12.00
CA LYS A 29 15.19 -12.17 10.90
C LYS A 29 14.44 -12.84 9.75
N ALA A 30 13.18 -13.24 9.94
CA ALA A 30 12.42 -13.96 8.93
C ALA A 30 12.17 -13.11 7.67
N PHE A 31 12.11 -11.79 7.79
CA PHE A 31 11.77 -10.87 6.67
C PHE A 31 12.87 -9.86 6.33
N GLU A 32 14.08 -10.02 6.90
CA GLU A 32 15.21 -9.12 6.63
C GLU A 32 15.70 -9.18 5.19
N ASP A 33 15.59 -10.35 4.55
CA ASP A 33 16.00 -10.59 3.18
C ASP A 33 14.85 -10.43 2.17
N GLU A 34 13.67 -10.01 2.65
CA GLU A 34 12.50 -9.84 1.80
C GLU A 34 12.61 -8.59 0.92
N LEU A 35 11.99 -8.66 -0.24
CA LEU A 35 11.92 -7.57 -1.19
C LEU A 35 11.33 -6.32 -0.51
N GLY A 36 12.09 -5.22 -0.52
CA GLY A 36 11.67 -3.97 0.12
C GLY A 36 12.31 -3.70 1.48
N ALA A 37 13.04 -4.66 2.06
CA ALA A 37 13.93 -4.43 3.18
C ALA A 37 15.27 -3.85 2.67
N GLN A 38 15.30 -2.54 2.40
CA GLN A 38 16.42 -1.88 1.74
C GLN A 38 17.06 -0.81 2.63
N ALA A 39 18.35 -0.53 2.35
CA ALA A 39 19.03 0.58 3.01
C ALA A 39 18.29 1.92 2.78
N PRO A 40 18.24 2.86 3.74
CA PRO A 40 19.03 2.87 4.97
C PRO A 40 18.39 2.12 6.16
N LEU A 41 17.09 1.83 6.14
CA LEU A 41 16.36 1.31 7.30
C LEU A 41 16.35 -0.22 7.38
N GLY A 42 16.57 -0.93 6.28
CA GLY A 42 16.39 -2.38 6.23
C GLY A 42 14.94 -2.78 6.46
N PHE A 43 14.73 -3.89 7.18
CA PHE A 43 13.40 -4.28 7.62
C PHE A 43 12.93 -3.35 8.75
N PHE A 44 11.83 -2.64 8.51
CA PHE A 44 11.29 -1.63 9.42
C PHE A 44 9.86 -1.97 9.84
N ASP A 45 9.71 -2.48 11.06
CA ASP A 45 8.42 -2.79 11.68
C ASP A 45 8.32 -2.19 13.10
N PRO A 46 8.15 -0.87 13.23
CA PRO A 46 8.10 -0.20 14.54
C PRO A 46 6.87 -0.58 15.35
N LEU A 47 5.79 -1.05 14.72
CA LEU A 47 4.55 -1.45 15.37
C LEU A 47 4.51 -2.94 15.72
N GLY A 48 5.49 -3.72 15.28
CA GLY A 48 5.55 -5.15 15.53
C GLY A 48 4.40 -5.93 14.86
N LEU A 49 3.97 -5.47 13.69
CA LEU A 49 2.84 -6.09 12.97
C LEU A 49 3.12 -7.51 12.52
N VAL A 50 4.37 -7.83 12.26
CA VAL A 50 4.83 -9.17 11.81
C VAL A 50 5.87 -9.78 12.75
N ALA A 51 5.88 -9.33 14.01
CA ALA A 51 6.80 -9.82 15.03
C ALA A 51 6.60 -11.30 15.38
N ASP A 52 5.46 -11.86 15.07
CA ASP A 52 5.10 -13.27 15.21
C ASP A 52 5.69 -14.16 14.09
N GLY A 53 6.24 -13.57 13.03
CA GLY A 53 6.83 -14.31 11.89
C GLY A 53 5.79 -14.98 10.99
N ASP A 54 4.55 -14.55 11.06
CA ASP A 54 3.46 -15.09 10.26
C ASP A 54 3.58 -14.63 8.79
N GLN A 55 3.87 -15.58 7.89
CA GLN A 55 4.04 -15.35 6.46
C GLN A 55 2.73 -14.88 5.80
N GLU A 56 1.60 -15.46 6.15
CA GLU A 56 0.30 -15.09 5.57
C GLU A 56 -0.04 -13.62 5.88
N LYS A 57 0.22 -13.21 7.11
CA LYS A 57 0.04 -11.83 7.53
C LYS A 57 1.00 -10.88 6.82
N PHE A 58 2.26 -11.28 6.66
CA PHE A 58 3.23 -10.52 5.89
C PHE A 58 2.81 -10.35 4.42
N ASP A 59 2.38 -11.42 3.76
CA ASP A 59 1.93 -11.42 2.37
C ASP A 59 0.70 -10.52 2.18
N ARG A 60 -0.22 -10.53 3.13
CA ARG A 60 -1.37 -9.63 3.13
C ARG A 60 -0.96 -8.15 3.24
N LEU A 61 -0.02 -7.84 4.13
CA LEU A 61 0.50 -6.47 4.27
C LEU A 61 1.27 -6.04 3.02
N ARG A 62 2.05 -6.93 2.44
CA ARG A 62 2.76 -6.71 1.17
C ARG A 62 1.79 -6.45 0.02
N TYR A 63 0.72 -7.21 -0.06
CA TYR A 63 -0.35 -6.98 -1.04
C TYR A 63 -0.93 -5.57 -0.94
N VAL A 64 -1.26 -5.15 0.28
CA VAL A 64 -1.80 -3.80 0.55
C VAL A 64 -0.77 -2.72 0.18
N GLU A 65 0.50 -2.92 0.52
CA GLU A 65 1.60 -1.99 0.20
C GLU A 65 1.75 -1.79 -1.31
N ILE A 66 1.83 -2.88 -2.08
CA ILE A 66 1.97 -2.83 -3.54
C ILE A 66 0.77 -2.11 -4.17
N LYS A 67 -0.44 -2.48 -3.78
CA LYS A 67 -1.66 -1.89 -4.31
C LYS A 67 -1.76 -0.40 -4.01
N HIS A 68 -1.43 -0.02 -2.78
CA HIS A 68 -1.41 1.37 -2.37
C HIS A 68 -0.35 2.16 -3.15
N GLY A 69 0.84 1.61 -3.30
CA GLY A 69 1.93 2.20 -4.08
C GLY A 69 1.55 2.43 -5.55
N ARG A 70 0.95 1.45 -6.20
CA ARG A 70 0.46 1.57 -7.60
C ARG A 70 -0.56 2.69 -7.76
N ILE A 71 -1.54 2.75 -6.88
CA ILE A 71 -2.58 3.80 -6.89
C ILE A 71 -1.95 5.18 -6.64
N SER A 72 -1.03 5.28 -5.69
CA SER A 72 -0.35 6.54 -5.36
C SER A 72 0.50 7.05 -6.53
N MET A 73 1.27 6.18 -7.17
CA MET A 73 2.03 6.54 -8.37
C MET A 73 1.13 7.04 -9.50
N LEU A 74 0.02 6.34 -9.75
CA LEU A 74 -0.96 6.74 -10.77
C LEU A 74 -1.60 8.09 -10.43
N ALA A 75 -1.93 8.32 -9.16
CA ALA A 75 -2.51 9.59 -8.70
C ALA A 75 -1.55 10.77 -8.89
N VAL A 76 -0.26 10.60 -8.59
CA VAL A 76 0.77 11.64 -8.82
C VAL A 76 0.89 11.96 -10.30
N VAL A 77 0.98 10.94 -11.17
CA VAL A 77 1.05 11.15 -12.62
C VAL A 77 -0.20 11.87 -13.13
N GLY A 78 -1.39 11.44 -12.69
CA GLY A 78 -2.65 12.09 -13.08
C GLY A 78 -2.70 13.56 -12.65
N TYR A 79 -2.25 13.87 -11.44
CA TYR A 79 -2.18 15.25 -10.95
C TYR A 79 -1.22 16.10 -11.80
N LEU A 80 -0.01 15.61 -12.08
CA LEU A 80 1.01 16.33 -12.84
C LEU A 80 0.58 16.59 -14.29
N VAL A 81 -0.06 15.62 -14.95
CA VAL A 81 -0.58 15.79 -16.30
C VAL A 81 -1.60 16.93 -16.36
N GLN A 82 -2.50 16.96 -15.39
CA GLN A 82 -3.50 18.03 -15.31
C GLN A 82 -2.88 19.38 -14.95
N GLU A 83 -1.89 19.41 -14.06
CA GLU A 83 -1.16 20.63 -13.70
C GLU A 83 -0.36 21.21 -14.89
N ALA A 84 0.18 20.34 -15.74
CA ALA A 84 0.83 20.71 -16.98
C ALA A 84 -0.14 21.27 -18.05
N GLY A 85 -1.45 21.36 -17.75
CA GLY A 85 -2.46 21.88 -18.68
C GLY A 85 -2.84 20.91 -19.79
N ILE A 86 -2.41 19.64 -19.71
CA ILE A 86 -2.80 18.63 -20.68
C ILE A 86 -4.22 18.19 -20.36
N ARG A 87 -5.16 18.52 -21.25
CA ARG A 87 -6.59 18.21 -21.12
C ARG A 87 -7.09 17.53 -22.37
N LEU A 88 -8.09 16.66 -22.20
CA LEU A 88 -8.80 16.08 -23.33
C LEU A 88 -9.67 17.17 -24.00
N PRO A 89 -9.80 17.14 -25.33
CA PRO A 89 -10.73 18.02 -26.03
C PRO A 89 -12.19 17.57 -25.84
N GLY A 90 -13.11 18.53 -25.77
CA GLY A 90 -14.54 18.28 -25.64
C GLY A 90 -15.05 18.39 -24.22
N ASP A 91 -16.29 17.94 -24.03
CA ASP A 91 -17.04 18.04 -22.78
C ASP A 91 -17.02 16.72 -22.03
N ILE A 92 -16.98 16.81 -20.68
CA ILE A 92 -16.99 15.65 -19.78
C ILE A 92 -18.41 15.11 -19.58
N ASP A 93 -19.42 15.97 -19.78
CA ASP A 93 -20.83 15.62 -19.59
C ASP A 93 -21.73 16.26 -20.66
N TYR A 94 -23.00 15.85 -20.68
CA TYR A 94 -24.00 16.40 -21.60
C TYR A 94 -24.50 17.81 -21.21
N SER A 95 -24.10 18.34 -20.06
CA SER A 95 -24.41 19.70 -19.63
C SER A 95 -23.46 20.75 -20.21
N GLY A 96 -22.44 20.33 -20.95
CA GLY A 96 -21.49 21.22 -21.62
C GLY A 96 -20.34 21.66 -20.73
N THR A 97 -20.00 20.87 -19.69
CA THR A 97 -18.80 21.09 -18.89
C THR A 97 -17.56 20.61 -19.65
N ALA A 98 -16.71 21.52 -20.08
CA ALA A 98 -15.50 21.14 -20.81
C ALA A 98 -14.46 20.49 -19.89
N PHE A 99 -13.69 19.54 -20.41
CA PHE A 99 -12.56 18.96 -19.67
C PHE A 99 -11.56 20.04 -19.21
N ALA A 100 -11.44 21.14 -19.95
CA ALA A 100 -10.57 22.26 -19.60
C ALA A 100 -11.01 23.00 -18.32
N ASP A 101 -12.30 23.00 -18.03
CA ASP A 101 -12.89 23.72 -16.90
C ASP A 101 -12.87 22.92 -15.59
N VAL A 102 -12.51 21.64 -15.65
CA VAL A 102 -12.41 20.80 -14.47
C VAL A 102 -11.14 21.17 -13.69
N PRO A 103 -11.27 21.65 -12.44
CA PRO A 103 -10.12 22.01 -11.62
C PRO A 103 -9.29 20.80 -11.26
N ASN A 104 -8.00 21.02 -10.95
CA ASN A 104 -7.11 19.97 -10.51
C ASN A 104 -7.40 19.53 -9.06
N GLY A 105 -7.05 18.28 -8.73
CA GLY A 105 -7.17 17.75 -7.39
C GLY A 105 -8.61 17.55 -6.92
N PHE A 106 -8.84 17.71 -5.63
CA PHE A 106 -10.18 17.49 -5.02
C PHE A 106 -11.26 18.45 -5.50
N GLY A 107 -10.88 19.60 -6.06
CA GLY A 107 -11.82 20.53 -6.65
C GLY A 107 -12.63 19.92 -7.80
N ALA A 108 -12.09 18.94 -8.49
CA ALA A 108 -12.78 18.22 -9.55
C ALA A 108 -14.09 17.56 -9.09
N LEU A 109 -14.15 17.10 -7.85
CA LEU A 109 -15.33 16.41 -7.29
C LEU A 109 -16.58 17.32 -7.22
N SER A 110 -16.39 18.64 -7.13
CA SER A 110 -17.48 19.59 -7.13
C SER A 110 -17.95 19.98 -8.54
N THR A 111 -17.11 19.77 -9.54
CA THR A 111 -17.39 20.17 -10.93
C THR A 111 -17.94 19.01 -11.76
N ILE A 112 -17.44 17.78 -11.50
CA ILE A 112 -17.92 16.58 -12.20
C ILE A 112 -19.33 16.24 -11.74
N SER A 113 -20.19 15.90 -12.67
CA SER A 113 -21.55 15.46 -12.37
C SER A 113 -21.58 14.24 -11.46
N GLY A 114 -22.54 14.13 -10.55
CA GLY A 114 -22.69 12.98 -9.65
C GLY A 114 -22.82 11.65 -10.41
N ALA A 115 -23.43 11.65 -11.59
CA ALA A 115 -23.50 10.48 -12.46
C ALA A 115 -22.13 10.07 -12.99
N GLY A 116 -21.27 11.03 -13.34
CA GLY A 116 -19.88 10.79 -13.75
C GLY A 116 -19.05 10.17 -12.62
N ILE A 117 -19.17 10.72 -11.42
CA ILE A 117 -18.50 10.16 -10.24
C ILE A 117 -18.96 8.73 -9.96
N ALA A 118 -20.28 8.47 -10.04
CA ALA A 118 -20.85 7.13 -9.85
C ALA A 118 -20.29 6.12 -10.89
N GLN A 119 -20.13 6.53 -12.15
CA GLN A 119 -19.54 5.70 -13.18
C GLN A 119 -18.07 5.37 -12.88
N ILE A 120 -17.30 6.33 -12.40
CA ILE A 120 -15.90 6.11 -12.00
C ILE A 120 -15.84 5.10 -10.84
N VAL A 121 -16.66 5.28 -9.81
CA VAL A 121 -16.71 4.37 -8.66
C VAL A 121 -17.12 2.95 -9.06
N LEU A 122 -18.14 2.82 -9.93
CA LEU A 122 -18.57 1.52 -10.45
C LEU A 122 -17.48 0.85 -11.30
N PHE A 123 -16.79 1.62 -12.13
CA PHE A 123 -15.69 1.10 -12.95
C PHE A 123 -14.51 0.63 -12.08
N VAL A 124 -14.09 1.44 -11.11
CA VAL A 124 -13.04 1.04 -10.15
C VAL A 124 -13.47 -0.19 -9.35
N GLY A 125 -14.72 -0.22 -8.88
CA GLY A 125 -15.28 -1.40 -8.19
C GLY A 125 -15.25 -2.66 -9.07
N PHE A 126 -15.59 -2.54 -10.33
CA PHE A 126 -15.48 -3.65 -11.29
C PHE A 126 -14.03 -4.11 -11.47
N LEU A 127 -13.09 -3.18 -11.65
CA LEU A 127 -11.68 -3.52 -11.76
C LEU A 127 -11.17 -4.27 -10.51
N GLU A 128 -11.53 -3.81 -9.33
CA GLU A 128 -11.10 -4.39 -8.06
C GLU A 128 -11.69 -5.79 -7.80
N LEU A 129 -12.94 -6.02 -8.19
CA LEU A 129 -13.65 -7.27 -7.89
C LEU A 129 -13.48 -8.34 -8.97
N ALA A 130 -13.23 -7.93 -10.22
CA ALA A 130 -13.21 -8.86 -11.35
C ALA A 130 -11.84 -8.95 -12.03
N VAL A 131 -11.13 -7.84 -12.22
CA VAL A 131 -9.90 -7.81 -13.03
C VAL A 131 -8.64 -7.88 -12.19
N MET A 132 -8.58 -7.09 -11.10
CA MET A 132 -7.40 -6.97 -10.25
C MET A 132 -7.45 -7.89 -9.02
N LYS A 133 -8.12 -9.01 -9.16
CA LYS A 133 -8.14 -10.08 -8.16
C LYS A 133 -7.15 -11.15 -8.59
N ASP A 134 -6.25 -11.53 -7.70
CA ASP A 134 -5.44 -12.71 -7.90
C ASP A 134 -6.33 -13.95 -7.83
N ILE A 135 -6.60 -14.54 -8.98
CA ILE A 135 -7.48 -15.70 -9.15
C ILE A 135 -6.65 -16.97 -9.33
N THR A 136 -5.47 -16.83 -9.92
CA THR A 136 -4.61 -17.97 -10.32
C THR A 136 -3.57 -18.31 -9.27
N GLY A 137 -3.38 -17.49 -8.24
CA GLY A 137 -2.27 -17.61 -7.30
C GLY A 137 -0.96 -17.28 -8.01
N GLY A 138 -0.82 -16.03 -8.46
CA GLY A 138 0.32 -15.57 -9.24
C GLY A 138 1.69 -15.91 -8.62
N GLU A 139 2.74 -15.81 -9.42
CA GLU A 139 4.11 -16.17 -9.03
C GLU A 139 4.60 -15.44 -7.77
N PHE A 140 4.03 -14.26 -7.51
CA PHE A 140 4.39 -13.44 -6.36
C PHE A 140 3.19 -12.59 -5.89
N VAL A 141 3.27 -12.13 -4.66
CA VAL A 141 2.24 -11.24 -4.09
C VAL A 141 2.12 -9.97 -4.92
N GLY A 142 0.90 -9.68 -5.41
CA GLY A 142 0.61 -8.53 -6.26
C GLY A 142 0.74 -8.80 -7.77
N ASP A 143 0.89 -10.05 -8.17
CA ASP A 143 0.74 -10.45 -9.56
C ASP A 143 -0.75 -10.60 -9.91
N PHE A 144 -1.24 -9.68 -10.75
CA PHE A 144 -2.63 -9.66 -11.22
C PHE A 144 -2.77 -9.97 -12.71
N ARG A 145 -1.73 -10.52 -13.34
CA ARG A 145 -1.76 -10.86 -14.76
C ARG A 145 -2.73 -11.98 -15.05
N ASN A 146 -2.96 -12.89 -14.08
CA ASN A 146 -3.91 -14.01 -14.17
C ASN A 146 -3.77 -14.81 -15.46
N ASP A 147 -2.55 -14.97 -15.96
CA ASP A 147 -2.20 -15.61 -17.24
C ASP A 147 -2.91 -15.03 -18.48
N ALA A 148 -3.60 -13.90 -18.30
CA ALA A 148 -4.33 -13.25 -19.39
C ALA A 148 -3.46 -12.25 -20.19
N PHE A 149 -2.50 -11.60 -19.51
CA PHE A 149 -1.64 -10.57 -20.11
C PHE A 149 -0.19 -10.72 -19.63
N ASP A 150 0.68 -11.20 -20.49
CA ASP A 150 2.10 -11.28 -20.16
C ASP A 150 2.78 -9.88 -20.15
N LEU A 151 2.40 -8.97 -21.01
CA LEU A 151 3.00 -7.64 -21.14
C LEU A 151 4.55 -7.66 -21.28
N GLY A 152 5.12 -8.78 -21.70
CA GLY A 152 6.54 -8.98 -21.87
C GLY A 152 7.30 -9.23 -20.56
N TRP A 153 6.61 -9.58 -19.48
CA TRP A 153 7.23 -9.87 -18.17
C TRP A 153 8.14 -11.09 -18.25
N ASP A 154 7.70 -12.14 -18.91
CA ASP A 154 8.43 -13.41 -19.00
C ASP A 154 9.67 -13.32 -19.91
N THR A 155 9.85 -12.20 -20.62
CA THR A 155 11.06 -11.94 -21.40
C THR A 155 12.25 -11.49 -20.55
N PHE A 156 12.00 -11.06 -19.30
CA PHE A 156 13.05 -10.62 -18.39
C PHE A 156 13.66 -11.81 -17.65
N ASP A 157 14.96 -11.76 -17.43
CA ASP A 157 15.65 -12.68 -16.53
C ASP A 157 15.23 -12.45 -15.07
N ALA A 158 15.40 -13.47 -14.23
CA ALA A 158 14.95 -13.44 -12.84
C ALA A 158 15.56 -12.29 -12.03
N GLU A 159 16.80 -11.90 -12.29
CA GLU A 159 17.47 -10.78 -11.61
C GLU A 159 16.82 -9.45 -11.98
N THR A 160 16.51 -9.25 -13.27
CA THR A 160 15.80 -8.07 -13.76
C THR A 160 14.38 -7.99 -13.19
N GLN A 161 13.67 -9.11 -13.13
CA GLN A 161 12.33 -9.16 -12.52
C GLN A 161 12.36 -8.74 -11.05
N MET A 162 13.30 -9.28 -10.27
CA MET A 162 13.49 -8.90 -8.86
C MET A 162 13.82 -7.42 -8.71
N THR A 163 14.70 -6.89 -9.56
CA THR A 163 15.07 -5.47 -9.54
C THR A 163 13.87 -4.58 -9.86
N LYS A 164 13.07 -4.91 -10.86
CA LYS A 164 11.85 -4.15 -11.22
C LYS A 164 10.83 -4.13 -10.09
N ARG A 165 10.62 -5.26 -9.42
CA ARG A 165 9.74 -5.35 -8.25
C ARG A 165 10.26 -4.51 -7.08
N ALA A 166 11.57 -4.51 -6.84
CA ALA A 166 12.20 -3.67 -5.82
C ALA A 166 12.01 -2.17 -6.13
N VAL A 167 12.19 -1.77 -7.40
CA VAL A 167 11.94 -0.39 -7.86
C VAL A 167 10.48 -0.01 -7.68
N GLU A 168 9.54 -0.91 -8.03
CA GLU A 168 8.10 -0.67 -7.84
C GLU A 168 7.78 -0.33 -6.38
N LEU A 169 8.26 -1.14 -5.43
CA LEU A 169 8.07 -0.90 -3.99
C LEU A 169 8.67 0.44 -3.54
N ASN A 170 9.87 0.76 -4.00
CA ASN A 170 10.56 1.99 -3.62
C ASN A 170 9.85 3.24 -4.16
N GLN A 171 9.38 3.19 -5.40
CA GLN A 171 8.69 4.33 -6.02
C GLN A 171 7.25 4.48 -5.51
N GLY A 172 6.64 3.40 -5.03
CA GLY A 172 5.29 3.41 -4.46
C GLY A 172 5.22 3.92 -3.01
N ARG A 173 6.34 3.99 -2.33
CA ARG A 173 6.46 4.52 -0.96
C ARG A 173 6.65 6.03 -0.99
#